data_f680bdb13bf9831c509946b2057a9afd
#
_entry.id   f680bdb13bf9831c509946b2057a9afd
#
_cell.length_a   1.000
_cell.length_b   1.000
_cell.length_c   1.000
_cell.angle_alpha   90.00
_cell.angle_beta   90.00
_cell.angle_gamma   90.00
#
_symmetry.space_group_name_H-M   'P 1'
#
loop_
_entity.id
_entity.type
_entity.pdbx_description
1 polymer ?
#
loop_
_entity_poly.entity_id
_entity_poly.type
_entity_poly.pdbx_seq_one_letter_code
_entity_poly.pdbx_strand_id
1 'polypeptide(L)'
;MKKITALLTVLMMCMTFGADFVYAADSNSSRNAVLQIRKEIDSHKSNIQSKNGELFKLTPEEIADADFKNYDTSSVLLGTDLYEFSAGSVSNDIKGKDGTINTLAPNEYKVHSTIKYGKYPSIFNSDTVIKTSGGKRATFVADYSDDVPSYQIVKNVENLYVENIDFENFPMIKFENCDNIIFNNCSFTNFENNGIVFRDCSNIAILNSKFTNCGNQISDSSNSGYSIRIVGDAQSPTENVLVENCTFESSCGKTISFVGNVDDYVVRNNTINNSVWGAIDYWTPTVSGKYADVIENNVCKNIGFGKPSVNDTNALTSGVGCAAIFAGMGTSLPNTIVKNNVVQNCVETGIEGPYELVYHNTVKNTGENSVARYTGSTEAIYIKLTTEFEQKYIGNTIETRGLRCFSSYSNRDDEYKGIYILNNSVNLENTDASIACNYTRSDIEINCKKIKKIVIENNTGMMKDKKSVNIYTDKGYVMDYFSIHNPCMIGSVPEKARYCFNINNN
;
A
#
# COMPACT_ATOMS: atom_id res chain seq x y z
N MET A 1 -35.82 -24.70 -9.88
CA MET A 1 -34.99 -25.92 -9.84
C MET A 1 -33.82 -25.95 -10.81
N LYS A 2 -33.89 -25.40 -12.04
CA LYS A 2 -32.73 -25.42 -12.99
C LYS A 2 -31.57 -24.47 -12.65
N LYS A 3 -31.76 -23.44 -11.80
CA LYS A 3 -30.67 -22.51 -11.40
C LYS A 3 -29.86 -23.00 -10.21
N ILE A 4 -30.38 -23.93 -9.42
CA ILE A 4 -29.67 -24.50 -8.25
C ILE A 4 -28.69 -25.59 -8.71
N THR A 5 -29.02 -26.28 -9.79
CA THR A 5 -28.17 -27.35 -10.35
C THR A 5 -26.91 -26.79 -11.00
N ALA A 6 -26.95 -25.60 -11.61
CA ALA A 6 -25.81 -24.98 -12.22
C ALA A 6 -24.81 -24.44 -11.14
N LEU A 7 -25.32 -23.97 -10.01
CA LEU A 7 -24.48 -23.49 -8.91
C LEU A 7 -23.77 -24.63 -8.18
N LEU A 8 -24.43 -25.80 -8.02
CA LEU A 8 -23.79 -26.99 -7.46
C LEU A 8 -22.75 -27.62 -8.39
N THR A 9 -22.91 -27.50 -9.70
CA THR A 9 -21.96 -28.04 -10.68
C THR A 9 -20.68 -27.19 -10.71
N VAL A 10 -20.79 -25.86 -10.55
CA VAL A 10 -19.64 -24.96 -10.44
C VAL A 10 -18.92 -25.14 -9.09
N LEU A 11 -19.67 -25.37 -8.00
CA LEU A 11 -19.07 -25.65 -6.68
C LEU A 11 -18.41 -27.04 -6.64
N MET A 12 -18.93 -28.04 -7.36
CA MET A 12 -18.27 -29.35 -7.48
C MET A 12 -17.06 -29.34 -8.42
N MET A 13 -17.03 -28.49 -9.43
CA MET A 13 -15.83 -28.31 -10.26
C MET A 13 -14.70 -27.61 -9.51
N CYS A 14 -14.98 -26.77 -8.52
CA CYS A 14 -13.95 -26.18 -7.66
C CYS A 14 -13.42 -27.15 -6.57
N MET A 15 -14.13 -28.27 -6.30
CA MET A 15 -13.69 -29.26 -5.31
C MET A 15 -12.99 -30.48 -5.89
N THR A 16 -12.91 -30.61 -7.22
CA THR A 16 -12.29 -31.77 -7.88
C THR A 16 -10.93 -31.52 -8.50
N PHE A 17 -10.31 -30.38 -8.30
CA PHE A 17 -8.92 -30.14 -8.63
C PHE A 17 -8.00 -30.16 -7.39
N GLY A 18 -8.29 -30.99 -6.42
CA GLY A 18 -7.28 -31.58 -5.55
C GLY A 18 -6.52 -32.65 -6.34
N ALA A 19 -5.83 -32.25 -7.41
CA ALA A 19 -4.93 -33.18 -8.07
C ALA A 19 -3.67 -33.26 -7.21
N ASP A 20 -3.48 -34.40 -6.55
CA ASP A 20 -2.23 -34.81 -5.94
C ASP A 20 -1.14 -34.80 -7.02
N PHE A 21 -0.45 -33.69 -7.20
CA PHE A 21 0.73 -33.62 -8.05
C PHE A 21 1.93 -34.18 -7.26
N VAL A 22 2.11 -35.49 -7.35
CA VAL A 22 3.34 -36.13 -6.95
C VAL A 22 4.39 -35.82 -8.02
N TYR A 23 5.25 -34.83 -7.76
CA TYR A 23 6.39 -34.52 -8.62
C TYR A 23 7.52 -35.54 -8.37
N ALA A 24 7.88 -36.33 -9.40
CA ALA A 24 9.07 -37.17 -9.39
C ALA A 24 10.32 -36.27 -9.29
N ALA A 25 11.31 -36.70 -8.51
CA ALA A 25 12.55 -36.00 -8.25
C ALA A 25 13.42 -35.90 -9.53
N ASP A 26 13.14 -34.98 -10.42
CA ASP A 26 13.95 -34.58 -11.54
C ASP A 26 14.70 -33.28 -11.21
N SER A 27 15.88 -33.06 -11.80
CA SER A 27 16.72 -31.88 -11.54
C SER A 27 16.02 -30.51 -11.82
N ASN A 28 14.86 -30.56 -12.45
CA ASN A 28 13.99 -29.39 -12.70
C ASN A 28 12.79 -29.29 -11.74
N SER A 29 12.68 -30.14 -10.72
CA SER A 29 11.47 -30.24 -9.90
C SER A 29 11.20 -28.95 -9.09
N SER A 30 12.22 -28.35 -8.48
CA SER A 30 12.11 -27.12 -7.71
C SER A 30 11.72 -25.93 -8.58
N ARG A 31 12.38 -25.74 -9.72
CA ARG A 31 12.04 -24.69 -10.68
C ARG A 31 10.60 -24.81 -11.15
N ASN A 32 10.19 -25.99 -11.58
CA ASN A 32 8.83 -26.21 -12.08
C ASN A 32 7.77 -25.95 -10.99
N ALA A 33 8.04 -26.35 -9.75
CA ALA A 33 7.16 -26.06 -8.62
C ALA A 33 7.03 -24.57 -8.37
N VAL A 34 8.13 -23.81 -8.33
CA VAL A 34 8.08 -22.35 -8.12
C VAL A 34 7.36 -21.65 -9.27
N LEU A 35 7.58 -22.08 -10.52
CA LEU A 35 6.87 -21.53 -11.68
C LEU A 35 5.37 -21.84 -11.65
N GLN A 36 4.96 -23.00 -11.14
CA GLN A 36 3.55 -23.33 -10.96
C GLN A 36 2.89 -22.43 -9.90
N ILE A 37 3.54 -22.25 -8.75
CA ILE A 37 3.09 -21.32 -7.71
C ILE A 37 2.94 -19.90 -8.28
N ARG A 38 3.94 -19.44 -9.06
CA ARG A 38 3.88 -18.12 -9.71
C ARG A 38 2.65 -17.98 -10.62
N LYS A 39 2.34 -18.96 -11.43
CA LYS A 39 1.16 -18.93 -12.30
C LYS A 39 -0.14 -18.74 -11.52
N GLU A 40 -0.27 -19.37 -10.37
CA GLU A 40 -1.45 -19.24 -9.53
C GLU A 40 -1.52 -17.85 -8.88
N ILE A 41 -0.38 -17.33 -8.40
CA ILE A 41 -0.27 -15.96 -7.89
C ILE A 41 -0.66 -14.95 -8.98
N ASP A 42 -0.12 -15.11 -10.18
CA ASP A 42 -0.39 -14.20 -11.30
C ASP A 42 -1.86 -14.26 -11.74
N SER A 43 -2.45 -15.46 -11.77
CA SER A 43 -3.88 -15.62 -12.06
C SER A 43 -4.75 -14.95 -11.00
N HIS A 44 -4.41 -15.12 -9.73
CA HIS A 44 -5.09 -14.47 -8.61
C HIS A 44 -5.00 -12.95 -8.71
N LYS A 45 -3.77 -12.42 -8.84
CA LYS A 45 -3.51 -10.98 -8.98
C LYS A 45 -4.23 -10.38 -10.19
N SER A 46 -4.15 -11.04 -11.35
CA SER A 46 -4.82 -10.60 -12.58
C SER A 46 -6.34 -10.56 -12.44
N ASN A 47 -6.95 -11.49 -11.70
CA ASN A 47 -8.35 -11.46 -11.41
C ASN A 47 -8.74 -10.25 -10.53
N ILE A 48 -7.93 -9.93 -9.52
CA ILE A 48 -8.12 -8.73 -8.69
C ILE A 48 -8.06 -7.47 -9.57
N GLN A 49 -7.03 -7.34 -10.38
CA GLN A 49 -6.83 -6.18 -11.23
C GLN A 49 -7.92 -6.05 -12.30
N SER A 50 -8.34 -7.15 -12.92
CA SER A 50 -9.42 -7.15 -13.90
C SER A 50 -10.73 -6.67 -13.30
N LYS A 51 -11.12 -7.19 -12.13
CA LYS A 51 -12.35 -6.75 -11.45
C LYS A 51 -12.27 -5.28 -11.04
N ASN A 52 -11.14 -4.83 -10.53
CA ASN A 52 -10.95 -3.42 -10.21
C ASN A 52 -10.92 -2.54 -11.46
N GLY A 53 -10.30 -3.00 -12.53
CA GLY A 53 -10.24 -2.31 -13.81
C GLY A 53 -11.61 -2.03 -14.43
N GLU A 54 -12.62 -2.84 -14.15
CA GLU A 54 -13.99 -2.58 -14.61
C GLU A 54 -14.56 -1.26 -14.04
N LEU A 55 -14.12 -0.83 -12.85
CA LEU A 55 -14.57 0.44 -12.28
C LEU A 55 -14.17 1.65 -13.13
N PHE A 56 -13.04 1.60 -13.85
CA PHE A 56 -12.63 2.69 -14.72
C PHE A 56 -13.48 2.83 -16.00
N LYS A 57 -14.27 1.80 -16.32
CA LYS A 57 -15.20 1.83 -17.47
C LYS A 57 -16.52 2.50 -17.13
N LEU A 58 -16.77 2.73 -15.85
CA LEU A 58 -18.02 3.33 -15.35
C LEU A 58 -17.88 4.85 -15.24
N THR A 59 -18.97 5.56 -15.42
CA THR A 59 -19.05 6.98 -15.06
C THR A 59 -18.95 7.17 -13.54
N PRO A 60 -18.56 8.36 -13.05
CA PRO A 60 -18.54 8.63 -11.62
C PRO A 60 -19.88 8.36 -10.92
N GLU A 61 -21.00 8.64 -11.57
CA GLU A 61 -22.36 8.40 -11.06
C GLU A 61 -22.65 6.90 -10.99
N GLU A 62 -22.29 6.13 -12.02
CA GLU A 62 -22.42 4.67 -12.02
C GLU A 62 -21.55 4.02 -10.94
N ILE A 63 -20.33 4.53 -10.69
CA ILE A 63 -19.51 4.08 -9.58
C ILE A 63 -20.19 4.38 -8.24
N ALA A 64 -20.80 5.57 -8.12
CA ALA A 64 -21.47 6.00 -6.89
C ALA A 64 -22.72 5.13 -6.58
N ASP A 65 -23.38 4.62 -7.60
CA ASP A 65 -24.56 3.76 -7.50
C ASP A 65 -24.23 2.25 -7.50
N ALA A 66 -22.97 1.88 -7.74
CA ALA A 66 -22.55 0.49 -7.84
C ALA A 66 -22.75 -0.26 -6.52
N ASP A 67 -23.32 -1.46 -6.61
CA ASP A 67 -23.35 -2.37 -5.47
C ASP A 67 -21.91 -2.84 -5.17
N PHE A 68 -21.37 -2.29 -4.12
CA PHE A 68 -20.00 -2.53 -3.68
C PHE A 68 -19.65 -4.03 -3.52
N LYS A 69 -20.60 -4.88 -3.12
CA LYS A 69 -20.40 -6.32 -2.98
C LYS A 69 -20.01 -7.00 -4.27
N ASN A 70 -20.39 -6.44 -5.44
CA ASN A 70 -20.01 -6.99 -6.73
C ASN A 70 -18.53 -6.77 -7.07
N TYR A 71 -17.88 -5.78 -6.41
CA TYR A 71 -16.48 -5.44 -6.58
C TYR A 71 -15.63 -5.93 -5.40
N ASP A 72 -16.25 -6.61 -4.43
CA ASP A 72 -15.51 -7.27 -3.36
C ASP A 72 -14.78 -8.49 -3.94
N THR A 73 -13.47 -8.36 -4.01
CA THR A 73 -12.56 -9.42 -4.39
C THR A 73 -12.18 -10.25 -3.18
N SER A 74 -13.14 -10.76 -2.41
CA SER A 74 -12.85 -11.67 -1.32
C SER A 74 -11.92 -12.78 -1.83
N SER A 75 -10.69 -12.79 -1.33
CA SER A 75 -9.63 -13.62 -1.85
C SER A 75 -9.78 -15.06 -1.43
N VAL A 76 -9.54 -15.94 -2.35
CA VAL A 76 -9.02 -17.26 -1.98
C VAL A 76 -7.54 -17.02 -1.65
N LEU A 77 -7.23 -16.85 -0.38
CA LEU A 77 -5.86 -16.82 0.10
C LEU A 77 -5.16 -18.10 -0.37
N LEU A 78 -3.98 -17.97 -0.92
CA LEU A 78 -3.12 -19.12 -1.11
C LEU A 78 -2.87 -19.72 0.28
N GLY A 79 -3.35 -20.93 0.53
CA GLY A 79 -3.21 -21.59 1.81
C GLY A 79 -1.74 -21.85 2.12
N THR A 80 -1.42 -21.98 3.40
CA THR A 80 -0.07 -22.28 3.86
C THR A 80 0.42 -23.66 3.48
N ASP A 81 -0.48 -24.56 3.03
CA ASP A 81 -0.16 -25.99 2.76
C ASP A 81 -0.49 -26.40 1.31
N LEU A 82 -0.58 -25.44 0.38
CA LEU A 82 -1.08 -25.71 -0.99
C LEU A 82 -0.15 -26.58 -1.86
N TYR A 83 1.13 -26.73 -1.47
CA TYR A 83 2.11 -27.45 -2.29
C TYR A 83 2.81 -28.55 -1.52
N GLU A 84 2.47 -29.80 -1.79
CA GLU A 84 3.30 -30.93 -1.41
C GLU A 84 4.52 -30.98 -2.34
N PHE A 85 5.63 -30.43 -1.89
CA PHE A 85 6.91 -30.68 -2.54
C PHE A 85 7.35 -32.12 -2.19
N SER A 86 7.66 -32.93 -3.18
CA SER A 86 8.28 -34.23 -2.95
C SER A 86 9.52 -34.06 -2.05
N ALA A 87 9.68 -34.94 -1.10
CA ALA A 87 10.65 -34.89 -0.03
C ALA A 87 12.05 -34.53 -0.56
N GLY A 88 12.47 -33.29 -0.42
CA GLY A 88 13.84 -32.86 -0.56
C GLY A 88 14.66 -33.32 0.63
N SER A 89 15.97 -33.32 0.50
CA SER A 89 16.88 -33.73 1.57
C SER A 89 16.62 -32.87 2.84
N VAL A 90 16.30 -33.52 3.96
CA VAL A 90 16.37 -32.87 5.28
C VAL A 90 17.87 -32.59 5.51
N SER A 91 18.26 -31.33 5.47
CA SER A 91 19.63 -30.92 5.71
C SER A 91 19.67 -29.97 6.89
N ASN A 92 20.65 -30.17 7.77
CA ASN A 92 20.96 -29.20 8.82
C ASN A 92 21.77 -28.00 8.29
N ASP A 93 22.22 -28.07 7.02
CA ASP A 93 22.94 -27.00 6.34
C ASP A 93 22.13 -26.51 5.14
N ILE A 94 21.93 -25.23 5.03
CA ILE A 94 21.33 -24.63 3.84
C ILE A 94 22.37 -24.70 2.73
N LYS A 95 22.10 -25.54 1.73
CA LYS A 95 23.02 -25.66 0.60
C LYS A 95 22.80 -24.47 -0.34
N GLY A 96 23.78 -23.59 -0.40
CA GLY A 96 23.84 -22.50 -1.37
C GLY A 96 24.09 -23.06 -2.79
N LYS A 97 23.12 -23.81 -3.35
CA LYS A 97 23.21 -24.39 -4.69
C LYS A 97 21.90 -24.24 -5.41
N ASP A 98 21.97 -23.80 -6.66
CA ASP A 98 20.80 -23.67 -7.53
C ASP A 98 20.07 -25.02 -7.71
N GLY A 99 18.76 -24.93 -7.92
CA GLY A 99 17.93 -26.09 -8.24
C GLY A 99 17.70 -27.05 -7.07
N THR A 100 17.66 -26.56 -5.83
CA THR A 100 17.48 -27.40 -4.65
C THR A 100 16.15 -27.18 -3.93
N ILE A 101 15.60 -28.27 -3.36
CA ILE A 101 14.52 -28.20 -2.37
C ILE A 101 15.13 -28.44 -1.00
N ASN A 102 15.19 -27.39 -0.19
CA ASN A 102 15.70 -27.45 1.18
C ASN A 102 14.51 -27.56 2.13
N THR A 103 14.24 -28.78 2.64
CA THR A 103 13.28 -28.99 3.71
C THR A 103 14.04 -28.97 5.03
N LEU A 104 13.81 -27.94 5.83
CA LEU A 104 14.55 -27.69 7.06
C LEU A 104 13.88 -28.34 8.26
N ALA A 105 14.67 -28.83 9.21
CA ALA A 105 14.17 -29.11 10.55
C ALA A 105 13.76 -27.79 11.24
N PRO A 106 12.82 -27.83 12.20
CA PRO A 106 12.40 -26.63 12.95
C PRO A 106 13.45 -26.25 14.00
N ASN A 107 14.62 -25.85 13.55
CA ASN A 107 15.77 -25.47 14.37
C ASN A 107 16.14 -24.01 14.08
N GLU A 108 17.03 -23.49 14.91
CA GLU A 108 17.74 -22.24 14.67
C GLU A 108 18.95 -22.49 13.76
N TYR A 109 19.10 -21.63 12.76
CA TYR A 109 20.21 -21.64 11.80
C TYR A 109 20.91 -20.29 11.82
N LYS A 110 22.22 -20.28 12.10
CA LYS A 110 23.01 -19.05 12.04
C LYS A 110 23.36 -18.71 10.60
N VAL A 111 23.13 -17.46 10.22
CA VAL A 111 23.34 -16.95 8.86
C VAL A 111 24.41 -15.88 8.86
N HIS A 112 25.46 -16.09 8.09
CA HIS A 112 26.58 -15.16 7.94
C HIS A 112 26.30 -14.10 6.88
N SER A 113 27.08 -13.01 6.91
CA SER A 113 26.98 -11.92 5.94
C SER A 113 27.47 -12.33 4.55
N THR A 114 26.74 -11.93 3.50
CA THR A 114 27.18 -12.06 2.10
C THR A 114 28.11 -10.94 1.65
N ILE A 115 28.20 -9.84 2.42
CA ILE A 115 28.95 -8.64 2.03
C ILE A 115 30.47 -8.83 2.16
N LYS A 116 30.91 -9.55 3.18
CA LYS A 116 32.32 -9.65 3.49
C LYS A 116 33.04 -10.69 2.63
N TYR A 117 33.69 -10.23 1.55
CA TYR A 117 34.72 -10.99 0.81
C TYR A 117 34.27 -12.22 0.01
N GLY A 118 32.98 -12.39 -0.25
CA GLY A 118 32.50 -13.61 -0.92
C GLY A 118 32.78 -14.92 -0.15
N LYS A 119 33.11 -14.81 1.14
CA LYS A 119 33.45 -15.96 1.98
C LYS A 119 32.25 -16.84 2.28
N TYR A 120 31.08 -16.22 2.39
CA TYR A 120 29.83 -16.94 2.66
C TYR A 120 28.88 -16.78 1.48
N PRO A 121 28.43 -17.87 0.87
CA PRO A 121 27.45 -17.82 -0.20
C PRO A 121 26.09 -17.35 0.37
N SER A 122 25.26 -16.75 -0.49
CA SER A 122 23.88 -16.46 -0.15
C SER A 122 23.12 -17.73 0.20
N ILE A 123 22.23 -17.65 1.19
CA ILE A 123 21.28 -18.73 1.46
C ILE A 123 20.19 -18.82 0.37
N PHE A 124 20.05 -17.77 -0.43
CA PHE A 124 19.07 -17.68 -1.50
C PHE A 124 19.74 -17.91 -2.86
N ASN A 125 19.26 -18.88 -3.59
CA ASN A 125 19.80 -19.28 -4.89
C ASN A 125 18.68 -19.48 -5.90
N SER A 126 19.01 -19.51 -7.18
CA SER A 126 18.04 -19.71 -8.25
C SER A 126 17.40 -21.10 -8.23
N ASP A 127 16.16 -21.17 -8.72
CA ASP A 127 15.37 -22.39 -8.82
C ASP A 127 15.26 -23.16 -7.48
N THR A 128 15.17 -22.45 -6.37
CA THR A 128 15.29 -22.99 -5.01
C THR A 128 14.00 -22.85 -4.21
N VAL A 129 13.69 -23.90 -3.46
CA VAL A 129 12.64 -23.93 -2.44
C VAL A 129 13.29 -24.05 -1.07
N ILE A 130 12.93 -23.17 -0.13
CA ILE A 130 13.33 -23.22 1.27
C ILE A 130 12.07 -23.31 2.12
N LYS A 131 11.85 -24.42 2.79
CA LYS A 131 10.66 -24.60 3.62
C LYS A 131 10.93 -25.49 4.83
N THR A 132 9.99 -25.56 5.75
CA THR A 132 10.02 -26.54 6.84
C THR A 132 9.05 -27.67 6.63
N SER A 133 9.26 -28.78 7.31
CA SER A 133 8.35 -29.92 7.31
C SER A 133 7.26 -29.78 8.37
N GLY A 134 6.05 -30.20 8.05
CA GLY A 134 4.96 -30.42 9.04
C GLY A 134 4.44 -29.16 9.73
N GLY A 135 4.36 -28.01 9.04
CA GLY A 135 3.79 -26.77 9.56
C GLY A 135 4.57 -26.14 10.73
N LYS A 136 5.74 -26.64 11.07
CA LYS A 136 6.67 -26.03 12.03
C LYS A 136 7.51 -24.98 11.34
N ARG A 137 8.14 -24.07 12.12
CA ARG A 137 8.97 -22.99 11.58
C ARG A 137 10.44 -23.24 11.90
N ALA A 138 11.32 -22.85 10.98
CA ALA A 138 12.75 -22.75 11.23
C ALA A 138 13.12 -21.29 11.39
N THR A 139 14.13 -21.01 12.21
CA THR A 139 14.57 -19.65 12.48
C THR A 139 15.95 -19.41 11.88
N PHE A 140 16.08 -18.41 11.04
CA PHE A 140 17.36 -17.92 10.56
C PHE A 140 17.74 -16.70 11.39
N VAL A 141 18.85 -16.80 12.12
CA VAL A 141 19.35 -15.74 12.98
C VAL A 141 20.63 -15.18 12.39
N ALA A 142 20.73 -13.87 12.33
CA ALA A 142 21.95 -13.21 11.89
C ALA A 142 23.13 -13.54 12.80
N ASP A 143 24.25 -13.94 12.21
CA ASP A 143 25.49 -14.21 12.94
C ASP A 143 26.42 -12.98 12.91
N TYR A 144 26.69 -12.39 14.09
CA TYR A 144 27.56 -11.23 14.27
C TYR A 144 28.96 -11.63 14.77
N SER A 145 29.32 -12.91 14.74
CA SER A 145 30.60 -13.40 15.29
C SER A 145 31.84 -12.83 14.57
N ASP A 146 31.70 -12.35 13.35
CA ASP A 146 32.78 -11.81 12.51
C ASP A 146 32.90 -10.26 12.53
N ASP A 147 32.32 -9.56 13.50
CA ASP A 147 32.24 -8.08 13.59
C ASP A 147 31.64 -7.41 12.33
N VAL A 148 30.98 -8.13 11.48
CA VAL A 148 30.31 -7.64 10.27
C VAL A 148 28.84 -7.97 10.36
N PRO A 149 27.98 -6.96 10.24
CA PRO A 149 26.54 -7.18 10.17
C PRO A 149 26.17 -8.22 9.10
N SER A 150 25.26 -9.12 9.45
CA SER A 150 24.86 -10.22 8.58
C SER A 150 23.92 -9.78 7.46
N TYR A 151 24.36 -8.83 6.62
CA TYR A 151 23.62 -8.42 5.44
C TYR A 151 23.48 -9.59 4.46
N GLN A 152 22.26 -9.80 3.96
CA GLN A 152 22.02 -10.67 2.83
C GLN A 152 21.79 -9.82 1.58
N ILE A 153 22.78 -9.74 0.69
CA ILE A 153 22.66 -9.10 -0.62
C ILE A 153 22.65 -10.21 -1.67
N VAL A 154 21.51 -10.35 -2.30
CA VAL A 154 21.17 -11.42 -3.24
C VAL A 154 21.06 -10.80 -4.63
N LYS A 155 21.78 -11.33 -5.62
CA LYS A 155 21.77 -10.76 -6.97
C LYS A 155 21.51 -11.82 -8.01
N ASN A 156 20.72 -11.45 -9.03
CA ASN A 156 20.47 -12.27 -10.21
C ASN A 156 19.90 -13.67 -9.86
N VAL A 157 19.06 -13.73 -8.84
CA VAL A 157 18.37 -14.95 -8.44
C VAL A 157 17.00 -15.01 -9.12
N GLU A 158 16.70 -16.18 -9.67
CA GLU A 158 15.42 -16.46 -10.32
C GLU A 158 14.72 -17.65 -9.64
N ASN A 159 13.39 -17.59 -9.56
CA ASN A 159 12.54 -18.69 -9.06
C ASN A 159 12.88 -19.14 -7.64
N LEU A 160 12.75 -18.24 -6.68
CA LEU A 160 12.94 -18.53 -5.26
C LEU A 160 11.58 -18.59 -4.54
N TYR A 161 11.34 -19.68 -3.83
CA TYR A 161 10.20 -19.83 -2.92
C TYR A 161 10.66 -20.11 -1.49
N VAL A 162 10.21 -19.28 -0.55
CA VAL A 162 10.55 -19.39 0.88
C VAL A 162 9.27 -19.50 1.68
N GLU A 163 9.13 -20.53 2.52
CA GLU A 163 7.92 -20.79 3.28
C GLU A 163 8.22 -21.22 4.72
N ASN A 164 7.40 -20.71 5.66
CA ASN A 164 7.46 -21.06 7.08
C ASN A 164 8.83 -20.80 7.74
N ILE A 165 9.49 -19.71 7.37
CA ILE A 165 10.80 -19.32 7.91
C ILE A 165 10.66 -18.05 8.74
N ASP A 166 11.28 -18.03 9.91
CA ASP A 166 11.47 -16.85 10.75
C ASP A 166 12.88 -16.27 10.51
N PHE A 167 12.95 -14.99 10.18
CA PHE A 167 14.20 -14.25 10.03
C PHE A 167 14.35 -13.29 11.19
N GLU A 168 15.44 -13.40 11.96
CA GLU A 168 15.64 -12.63 13.18
C GLU A 168 16.97 -11.88 13.21
N ASN A 169 16.91 -10.63 13.66
CA ASN A 169 18.08 -9.79 13.94
C ASN A 169 18.98 -9.50 12.73
N PHE A 170 18.44 -9.49 11.52
CA PHE A 170 19.20 -9.09 10.34
C PHE A 170 19.27 -7.57 10.22
N PRO A 171 20.38 -7.00 9.73
CA PRO A 171 20.41 -5.60 9.31
C PRO A 171 19.48 -5.33 8.14
N MET A 172 19.45 -6.21 7.14
CA MET A 172 18.64 -6.12 5.92
C MET A 172 18.80 -7.38 5.06
N ILE A 173 17.74 -7.75 4.36
CA ILE A 173 17.79 -8.70 3.22
C ILE A 173 17.48 -7.90 1.96
N LYS A 174 18.40 -7.89 0.98
CA LYS A 174 18.27 -7.13 -0.25
C LYS A 174 18.41 -8.01 -1.48
N PHE A 175 17.44 -7.93 -2.37
CA PHE A 175 17.44 -8.54 -3.69
C PHE A 175 17.71 -7.47 -4.75
N GLU A 176 18.62 -7.74 -5.69
CA GLU A 176 18.98 -6.87 -6.82
C GLU A 176 18.93 -7.65 -8.13
N ASN A 177 18.23 -7.16 -9.15
CA ASN A 177 18.07 -7.81 -10.45
C ASN A 177 17.57 -9.26 -10.31
N CYS A 178 16.59 -9.49 -9.47
CA CYS A 178 16.04 -10.81 -9.21
C CYS A 178 14.66 -10.97 -9.84
N ASP A 179 14.28 -12.19 -10.16
CA ASP A 179 13.00 -12.48 -10.75
C ASP A 179 12.30 -13.65 -10.04
N ASN A 180 10.99 -13.53 -9.91
CA ASN A 180 10.13 -14.55 -9.31
C ASN A 180 10.55 -14.95 -7.88
N ILE A 181 10.46 -13.98 -6.96
CA ILE A 181 10.80 -14.13 -5.55
C ILE A 181 9.51 -14.17 -4.72
N ILE A 182 9.31 -15.27 -4.00
CA ILE A 182 8.09 -15.53 -3.24
C ILE A 182 8.42 -15.84 -1.79
N PHE A 183 7.88 -15.07 -0.86
CA PHE A 183 7.85 -15.34 0.56
C PHE A 183 6.42 -15.64 1.00
N ASN A 184 6.18 -16.81 1.58
CA ASN A 184 4.88 -17.23 2.08
C ASN A 184 4.96 -17.64 3.54
N ASN A 185 4.07 -17.14 4.37
CA ASN A 185 4.03 -17.45 5.81
C ASN A 185 5.39 -17.32 6.51
N CYS A 186 6.14 -16.27 6.18
CA CYS A 186 7.44 -15.96 6.81
C CYS A 186 7.29 -14.90 7.90
N SER A 187 8.28 -14.80 8.81
CA SER A 187 8.34 -13.67 9.72
C SER A 187 9.70 -12.97 9.68
N PHE A 188 9.69 -11.66 9.88
CA PHE A 188 10.85 -10.77 9.84
C PHE A 188 10.84 -9.92 11.10
N THR A 189 11.78 -10.22 12.03
CA THR A 189 11.75 -9.65 13.37
C THR A 189 13.07 -8.97 13.73
N ASN A 190 12.98 -7.78 14.32
CA ASN A 190 14.13 -6.99 14.81
C ASN A 190 15.18 -6.69 13.73
N PHE A 191 14.74 -6.24 12.58
CA PHE A 191 15.66 -5.79 11.54
C PHE A 191 16.21 -4.39 11.87
N GLU A 192 17.52 -4.23 11.79
CA GLU A 192 18.18 -2.99 12.22
C GLU A 192 17.90 -1.80 11.30
N ASN A 193 18.02 -2.01 9.98
CA ASN A 193 17.85 -0.96 8.98
C ASN A 193 16.53 -1.09 8.24
N ASN A 194 16.42 -2.09 7.38
CA ASN A 194 15.20 -2.39 6.62
C ASN A 194 14.92 -3.88 6.74
N GLY A 195 13.67 -4.27 6.60
CA GLY A 195 13.29 -5.68 6.48
C GLY A 195 13.78 -6.25 5.15
N ILE A 196 12.93 -6.27 4.14
CA ILE A 196 13.29 -6.74 2.79
C ILE A 196 13.32 -5.56 1.82
N VAL A 197 14.35 -5.51 0.99
CA VAL A 197 14.51 -4.54 -0.10
C VAL A 197 14.59 -5.27 -1.43
N PHE A 198 13.75 -4.90 -2.38
CA PHE A 198 13.83 -5.33 -3.77
C PHE A 198 14.22 -4.14 -4.65
N ARG A 199 15.26 -4.30 -5.45
CA ARG A 199 15.71 -3.29 -6.41
C ARG A 199 15.81 -3.90 -7.78
N ASP A 200 15.14 -3.29 -8.76
CA ASP A 200 15.16 -3.71 -10.16
C ASP A 200 14.79 -5.20 -10.29
N CYS A 201 13.75 -5.61 -9.57
CA CYS A 201 13.26 -6.98 -9.50
C CYS A 201 11.88 -7.07 -10.13
N SER A 202 11.50 -8.27 -10.61
CA SER A 202 10.15 -8.52 -11.12
C SER A 202 9.53 -9.74 -10.44
N ASN A 203 8.21 -9.88 -10.58
CA ASN A 203 7.50 -11.04 -10.08
C ASN A 203 7.69 -11.28 -8.57
N ILE A 204 7.42 -10.26 -7.75
CA ILE A 204 7.57 -10.29 -6.30
C ILE A 204 6.25 -10.67 -5.64
N ALA A 205 6.25 -11.63 -4.73
CA ALA A 205 5.09 -11.92 -3.88
C ALA A 205 5.49 -12.08 -2.42
N ILE A 206 4.82 -11.35 -1.53
CA ILE A 206 4.98 -11.46 -0.08
C ILE A 206 3.59 -11.74 0.49
N LEU A 207 3.39 -12.95 0.97
CA LEU A 207 2.08 -13.50 1.31
C LEU A 207 2.06 -13.98 2.76
N ASN A 208 0.95 -13.78 3.47
CA ASN A 208 0.68 -14.36 4.78
C ASN A 208 1.82 -14.14 5.81
N SER A 209 2.60 -13.08 5.66
CA SER A 209 3.87 -12.90 6.38
C SER A 209 3.76 -11.81 7.45
N LYS A 210 4.68 -11.87 8.43
CA LYS A 210 4.68 -10.94 9.56
C LYS A 210 5.98 -10.17 9.63
N PHE A 211 5.89 -8.86 9.82
CA PHE A 211 7.02 -7.96 10.03
C PHE A 211 6.87 -7.30 11.40
N THR A 212 7.89 -7.40 12.22
CA THR A 212 7.87 -6.84 13.58
C THR A 212 9.16 -6.09 13.86
N ASN A 213 9.03 -4.85 14.29
CA ASN A 213 10.16 -4.05 14.74
C ASN A 213 11.27 -3.93 13.67
N CYS A 214 10.89 -3.55 12.44
CA CYS A 214 11.83 -3.29 11.36
C CYS A 214 12.33 -1.84 11.42
N GLY A 215 13.64 -1.66 11.25
CA GLY A 215 14.30 -0.36 11.30
C GLY A 215 14.59 0.15 12.71
N ASN A 216 14.84 -0.73 13.66
CA ASN A 216 14.93 -0.40 15.09
C ASN A 216 16.20 0.36 15.50
N GLN A 217 17.22 0.46 14.65
CA GLN A 217 18.51 1.12 14.96
C GLN A 217 18.85 2.30 14.05
N ILE A 218 17.86 2.90 13.41
CA ILE A 218 18.13 3.95 12.44
C ILE A 218 18.45 5.27 13.10
N SER A 219 19.53 5.90 12.65
CA SER A 219 19.95 7.22 13.06
C SER A 219 19.46 8.37 12.17
N ASP A 220 18.96 8.05 10.96
CA ASP A 220 18.49 9.03 10.00
C ASP A 220 17.19 8.55 9.34
N SER A 221 16.12 9.27 9.62
CA SER A 221 14.74 8.91 9.35
C SER A 221 14.33 8.90 7.88
N SER A 222 15.11 9.52 6.99
CA SER A 222 14.60 9.83 5.65
C SER A 222 14.70 8.68 4.64
N ASN A 223 15.59 7.70 4.83
CA ASN A 223 15.89 6.68 3.82
C ASN A 223 16.02 5.25 4.34
N SER A 224 15.59 4.97 5.54
CA SER A 224 15.73 3.66 6.16
C SER A 224 14.56 3.39 7.13
N GLY A 225 14.42 2.15 7.59
CA GLY A 225 13.35 1.77 8.52
C GLY A 225 12.11 1.17 7.88
N TYR A 226 12.22 0.75 6.65
CA TYR A 226 11.11 0.13 5.93
C TYR A 226 10.97 -1.34 6.33
N SER A 227 9.73 -1.82 6.43
CA SER A 227 9.50 -3.27 6.51
C SER A 227 9.70 -3.91 5.13
N ILE A 228 9.10 -3.31 4.10
CA ILE A 228 9.29 -3.70 2.69
C ILE A 228 9.61 -2.44 1.90
N ARG A 229 10.70 -2.49 1.13
CA ARG A 229 11.04 -1.42 0.18
C ARG A 229 11.23 -2.00 -1.22
N ILE A 230 10.53 -1.43 -2.19
CA ILE A 230 10.51 -1.85 -3.58
C ILE A 230 10.95 -0.67 -4.43
N VAL A 231 12.03 -0.84 -5.18
CA VAL A 231 12.69 0.23 -5.93
C VAL A 231 12.84 -0.21 -7.39
N GLY A 232 12.28 0.54 -8.31
CA GLY A 232 12.52 0.42 -9.74
C GLY A 232 13.20 1.67 -10.27
N ASP A 233 14.21 1.52 -11.13
CA ASP A 233 14.78 2.67 -11.81
C ASP A 233 14.13 2.89 -13.21
N ALA A 234 14.53 3.96 -13.92
CA ALA A 234 13.91 4.29 -15.20
C ALA A 234 14.21 3.28 -16.31
N GLN A 235 15.31 2.53 -16.21
CA GLN A 235 15.76 1.56 -17.20
C GLN A 235 15.40 0.12 -16.83
N SER A 236 15.20 -0.13 -15.53
CA SER A 236 14.85 -1.44 -14.96
C SER A 236 13.63 -1.28 -14.04
N PRO A 237 12.42 -1.23 -14.60
CA PRO A 237 11.22 -1.14 -13.79
C PRO A 237 11.06 -2.37 -12.91
N THR A 238 10.53 -2.20 -11.72
CA THR A 238 10.05 -3.29 -10.90
C THR A 238 8.57 -3.51 -11.21
N GLU A 239 8.21 -4.70 -11.66
CA GLU A 239 6.86 -5.03 -12.09
C GLU A 239 6.32 -6.29 -11.43
N ASN A 240 5.01 -6.47 -11.47
CA ASN A 240 4.30 -7.63 -10.96
C ASN A 240 4.54 -7.89 -9.48
N VAL A 241 4.06 -6.96 -8.65
CA VAL A 241 4.22 -7.02 -7.19
C VAL A 241 2.90 -7.38 -6.52
N LEU A 242 2.92 -8.33 -5.60
CA LEU A 242 1.80 -8.67 -4.72
C LEU A 242 2.25 -8.68 -3.26
N VAL A 243 1.63 -7.84 -2.42
CA VAL A 243 1.78 -7.88 -0.97
C VAL A 243 0.41 -8.12 -0.36
N GLU A 244 0.17 -9.33 0.13
CA GLU A 244 -1.17 -9.75 0.55
C GLU A 244 -1.17 -10.47 1.89
N ASN A 245 -2.20 -10.16 2.71
CA ASN A 245 -2.47 -10.84 3.97
C ASN A 245 -1.30 -10.80 4.97
N CYS A 246 -0.55 -9.71 4.96
CA CYS A 246 0.59 -9.53 5.85
C CYS A 246 0.23 -8.68 7.07
N THR A 247 0.96 -8.92 8.16
CA THR A 247 0.85 -8.14 9.39
C THR A 247 2.15 -7.40 9.65
N PHE A 248 2.05 -6.10 9.88
CA PHE A 248 3.18 -5.23 10.17
C PHE A 248 2.98 -4.55 11.51
N GLU A 249 3.98 -4.67 12.36
CA GLU A 249 3.96 -4.11 13.71
C GLU A 249 5.26 -3.35 13.99
N SER A 250 5.14 -2.07 14.34
CA SER A 250 6.27 -1.22 14.76
C SER A 250 7.37 -1.04 13.69
N SER A 251 7.03 -0.41 12.57
CA SER A 251 8.03 0.04 11.59
C SER A 251 8.56 1.42 11.97
N CYS A 252 9.89 1.57 12.10
CA CYS A 252 10.50 2.86 12.45
C CYS A 252 10.51 3.88 11.28
N GLY A 253 10.35 3.41 10.06
CA GLY A 253 10.15 4.22 8.86
C GLY A 253 8.76 4.09 8.30
N LYS A 254 8.68 3.88 6.99
CA LYS A 254 7.46 3.52 6.29
C LYS A 254 7.33 2.01 6.21
N THR A 255 6.11 1.51 6.24
CA THR A 255 5.94 0.04 6.28
C THR A 255 6.16 -0.58 4.91
N ILE A 256 5.37 -0.22 3.90
CA ILE A 256 5.51 -0.69 2.52
C ILE A 256 5.84 0.54 1.67
N SER A 257 7.00 0.56 1.04
CA SER A 257 7.44 1.71 0.25
C SER A 257 7.82 1.33 -1.17
N PHE A 258 7.22 2.02 -2.13
CA PHE A 258 7.56 1.99 -3.54
C PHE A 258 8.36 3.23 -3.90
N VAL A 259 9.39 3.08 -4.73
CA VAL A 259 10.25 4.19 -5.16
C VAL A 259 10.58 4.08 -6.64
N GLY A 260 10.37 5.15 -7.38
CA GLY A 260 10.71 5.24 -8.80
C GLY A 260 9.74 4.48 -9.70
N ASN A 261 10.23 3.72 -10.65
CA ASN A 261 9.43 3.01 -11.64
C ASN A 261 8.98 1.64 -11.10
N VAL A 262 7.87 1.63 -10.37
CA VAL A 262 7.21 0.41 -9.89
C VAL A 262 5.80 0.38 -10.44
N ASP A 263 5.48 -0.61 -11.25
CA ASP A 263 4.20 -0.74 -11.95
C ASP A 263 3.60 -2.13 -11.70
N ASP A 264 2.32 -2.31 -12.00
CA ASP A 264 1.65 -3.60 -11.89
C ASP A 264 1.69 -4.16 -10.45
N TYR A 265 1.19 -3.39 -9.47
CA TYR A 265 1.18 -3.81 -8.07
C TYR A 265 -0.23 -3.99 -7.48
N VAL A 266 -0.32 -4.91 -6.53
CA VAL A 266 -1.49 -5.12 -5.66
C VAL A 266 -1.03 -5.19 -4.21
N VAL A 267 -1.53 -4.29 -3.37
CA VAL A 267 -1.31 -4.28 -1.91
C VAL A 267 -2.65 -4.43 -1.24
N ARG A 268 -2.92 -5.59 -0.62
CA ARG A 268 -4.25 -5.85 -0.10
C ARG A 268 -4.29 -6.71 1.16
N ASN A 269 -5.40 -6.60 1.89
CA ASN A 269 -5.69 -7.40 3.08
C ASN A 269 -4.59 -7.35 4.15
N ASN A 270 -3.79 -6.27 4.18
CA ASN A 270 -2.71 -6.14 5.15
C ASN A 270 -3.19 -5.40 6.40
N THR A 271 -2.62 -5.76 7.55
CA THR A 271 -2.78 -5.03 8.80
C THR A 271 -1.47 -4.34 9.14
N ILE A 272 -1.48 -3.01 9.19
CA ILE A 272 -0.31 -2.17 9.45
C ILE A 272 -0.59 -1.36 10.71
N ASN A 273 0.25 -1.54 11.72
CA ASN A 273 0.10 -0.90 13.01
C ASN A 273 1.42 -0.28 13.49
N ASN A 274 1.34 0.92 14.09
CA ASN A 274 2.49 1.61 14.69
C ASN A 274 3.64 1.89 13.70
N SER A 275 3.34 2.45 12.53
CA SER A 275 4.35 2.93 11.60
C SER A 275 4.68 4.40 11.87
N VAL A 276 5.98 4.74 11.95
CA VAL A 276 6.41 6.10 12.31
C VAL A 276 6.18 7.11 11.18
N TRP A 277 6.43 6.72 9.91
CA TRP A 277 6.40 7.67 8.78
C TRP A 277 5.30 7.44 7.75
N GLY A 278 4.66 6.31 7.73
CA GLY A 278 3.62 5.99 6.76
C GLY A 278 3.37 4.49 6.64
N ALA A 279 2.18 4.11 6.24
CA ALA A 279 1.84 2.70 6.09
C ALA A 279 2.18 2.19 4.69
N ILE A 280 1.61 2.81 3.65
CA ILE A 280 1.85 2.48 2.25
C ILE A 280 2.28 3.76 1.54
N ASP A 281 3.46 3.75 0.96
CA ASP A 281 4.10 4.95 0.45
C ASP A 281 4.66 4.74 -0.95
N TYR A 282 4.43 5.69 -1.86
CA TYR A 282 4.99 5.67 -3.20
C TYR A 282 5.70 6.99 -3.54
N TRP A 283 7.02 6.96 -3.54
CA TRP A 283 7.85 8.11 -3.89
C TRP A 283 8.21 8.12 -5.38
N THR A 284 8.09 9.30 -6.00
CA THR A 284 8.46 9.52 -7.41
C THR A 284 7.87 8.47 -8.36
N PRO A 285 6.55 8.22 -8.32
CA PRO A 285 5.94 7.23 -9.19
C PRO A 285 6.16 7.58 -10.66
N THR A 286 6.49 6.56 -11.48
CA THR A 286 6.62 6.66 -12.94
C THR A 286 5.93 5.46 -13.57
N VAL A 287 4.62 5.36 -13.36
CA VAL A 287 3.82 4.20 -13.80
C VAL A 287 3.34 4.37 -15.23
N SER A 288 3.18 3.25 -15.93
CA SER A 288 2.68 3.24 -17.31
C SER A 288 1.16 3.39 -17.41
N GLY A 289 0.43 3.09 -16.35
CA GLY A 289 -1.03 3.01 -16.34
C GLY A 289 -1.60 1.87 -17.19
N LYS A 290 -0.78 0.89 -17.53
CA LYS A 290 -1.20 -0.27 -18.32
C LYS A 290 -2.08 -1.23 -17.52
N TYR A 291 -1.81 -1.35 -16.23
CA TYR A 291 -2.52 -2.24 -15.33
C TYR A 291 -3.38 -1.45 -14.35
N ALA A 292 -4.37 -2.08 -13.75
CA ALA A 292 -5.06 -1.53 -12.60
C ALA A 292 -4.20 -1.76 -11.35
N ASP A 293 -3.52 -0.73 -10.88
CA ASP A 293 -2.80 -0.77 -9.62
C ASP A 293 -3.75 -0.65 -8.44
N VAL A 294 -3.61 -1.52 -7.44
CA VAL A 294 -4.64 -1.68 -6.42
C VAL A 294 -4.06 -1.61 -5.01
N ILE A 295 -4.60 -0.70 -4.20
CA ILE A 295 -4.40 -0.64 -2.76
C ILE A 295 -5.76 -0.86 -2.10
N GLU A 296 -6.05 -2.07 -1.61
CA GLU A 296 -7.40 -2.37 -1.12
C GLU A 296 -7.45 -3.19 0.17
N ASN A 297 -8.52 -3.00 0.94
CA ASN A 297 -8.82 -3.78 2.15
C ASN A 297 -7.69 -3.76 3.21
N ASN A 298 -6.82 -2.76 3.20
CA ASN A 298 -5.77 -2.65 4.21
C ASN A 298 -6.30 -1.94 5.46
N VAL A 299 -5.80 -2.34 6.63
CA VAL A 299 -6.08 -1.69 7.90
C VAL A 299 -4.81 -1.02 8.40
N CYS A 300 -4.77 0.32 8.36
CA CYS A 300 -3.63 1.14 8.77
C CYS A 300 -3.99 1.87 10.07
N LYS A 301 -3.29 1.56 11.16
CA LYS A 301 -3.57 2.15 12.49
C LYS A 301 -2.32 2.74 13.12
N ASN A 302 -2.53 3.83 13.89
CA ASN A 302 -1.49 4.47 14.69
C ASN A 302 -0.28 4.88 13.83
N ILE A 303 -0.55 5.64 12.78
CA ILE A 303 0.48 6.07 11.84
C ILE A 303 1.02 7.44 12.26
N GLY A 304 2.34 7.56 12.38
CA GLY A 304 3.03 8.76 12.83
C GLY A 304 3.27 8.86 14.33
N PHE A 305 2.87 7.86 15.13
CA PHE A 305 2.96 7.89 16.61
C PHE A 305 4.20 7.20 17.19
N GLY A 306 5.00 6.51 16.40
CA GLY A 306 6.18 5.82 16.87
C GLY A 306 7.27 6.80 17.32
N LYS A 307 8.20 6.35 18.16
CA LYS A 307 9.46 7.08 18.35
C LYS A 307 10.30 6.82 17.09
N PRO A 308 10.74 7.87 16.38
CA PRO A 308 11.87 7.72 15.49
C PRO A 308 13.03 7.17 16.33
N SER A 309 14.04 6.65 15.68
CA SER A 309 15.17 6.03 16.37
C SER A 309 15.61 6.84 17.61
N VAL A 310 16.25 6.18 18.53
CA VAL A 310 16.69 6.74 19.84
C VAL A 310 17.37 8.11 19.74
N ASN A 311 17.83 8.48 18.54
CA ASN A 311 18.57 9.72 18.28
C ASN A 311 17.76 10.82 17.58
N ASP A 312 16.56 10.57 17.07
CA ASP A 312 15.77 11.58 16.39
C ASP A 312 14.57 12.02 17.25
N THR A 313 14.83 12.98 18.13
CA THR A 313 13.80 13.62 18.95
C THR A 313 12.91 14.56 18.14
N ASN A 314 13.25 14.85 16.89
CA ASN A 314 12.60 15.88 16.06
C ASN A 314 11.60 15.32 15.04
N ALA A 315 11.57 14.03 14.77
CA ALA A 315 10.73 13.47 13.71
C ALA A 315 9.22 13.64 13.94
N LEU A 316 8.78 13.65 15.20
CA LEU A 316 7.40 14.00 15.56
C LEU A 316 7.13 15.52 15.50
N THR A 317 8.19 16.35 15.46
CA THR A 317 8.10 17.82 15.46
C THR A 317 8.26 18.42 14.07
N SER A 318 8.81 17.68 13.10
CA SER A 318 9.16 18.22 11.78
C SER A 318 8.02 18.24 10.78
N GLY A 319 6.86 17.62 11.06
CA GLY A 319 5.66 17.72 10.21
C GLY A 319 5.89 17.25 8.76
N VAL A 320 6.84 16.34 8.51
CA VAL A 320 7.18 15.91 7.16
C VAL A 320 6.38 14.68 6.79
N GLY A 321 5.16 14.90 6.26
CA GLY A 321 4.51 13.95 5.37
C GLY A 321 4.18 12.56 5.93
N CYS A 322 3.48 12.48 7.06
CA CYS A 322 3.02 11.22 7.63
C CYS A 322 1.61 10.84 7.15
N ALA A 323 1.41 10.72 5.85
CA ALA A 323 0.16 10.13 5.37
C ALA A 323 0.18 8.61 5.54
N ALA A 324 -0.96 8.02 5.92
CA ALA A 324 -1.04 6.56 6.04
C ALA A 324 -0.89 5.89 4.67
N ILE A 325 -1.61 6.37 3.65
CA ILE A 325 -1.47 5.95 2.26
C ILE A 325 -1.03 7.18 1.47
N PHE A 326 0.19 7.15 0.94
CA PHE A 326 0.85 8.30 0.36
C PHE A 326 1.36 8.02 -1.05
N ALA A 327 1.18 8.99 -1.96
CA ALA A 327 1.94 9.05 -3.20
C ALA A 327 2.62 10.41 -3.38
N GLY A 328 3.89 10.38 -3.73
CA GLY A 328 4.77 11.54 -3.83
C GLY A 328 4.35 12.59 -4.86
N MET A 329 5.08 13.70 -4.88
CA MET A 329 4.79 14.82 -5.78
C MET A 329 5.30 14.58 -7.21
N GLY A 330 4.59 15.14 -8.18
CA GLY A 330 5.10 15.41 -9.53
C GLY A 330 4.72 14.41 -10.61
N THR A 331 4.02 13.33 -10.28
CA THR A 331 3.54 12.34 -11.24
C THR A 331 2.09 11.98 -10.96
N SER A 332 1.41 11.51 -11.98
CA SER A 332 0.06 10.98 -11.88
C SER A 332 0.11 9.47 -11.67
N LEU A 333 -0.95 8.92 -11.10
CA LEU A 333 -1.15 7.49 -10.93
C LEU A 333 -2.41 7.05 -11.71
N PRO A 334 -2.32 6.97 -13.05
CA PRO A 334 -3.42 6.52 -13.87
C PRO A 334 -3.76 5.06 -13.55
N ASN A 335 -5.02 4.71 -13.67
CA ASN A 335 -5.54 3.37 -13.35
C ASN A 335 -5.23 2.89 -11.92
N THR A 336 -4.93 3.79 -10.98
CA THR A 336 -4.68 3.42 -9.58
C THR A 336 -5.92 3.58 -8.74
N ILE A 337 -6.29 2.51 -8.04
CA ILE A 337 -7.43 2.43 -7.13
C ILE A 337 -6.96 2.30 -5.69
N VAL A 338 -7.45 3.20 -4.84
CA VAL A 338 -7.33 3.10 -3.38
C VAL A 338 -8.72 2.85 -2.83
N LYS A 339 -9.04 1.62 -2.42
CA LYS A 339 -10.42 1.31 -2.00
C LYS A 339 -10.49 0.43 -0.74
N ASN A 340 -11.59 0.57 0.00
CA ASN A 340 -11.90 -0.25 1.18
C ASN A 340 -10.83 -0.25 2.26
N ASN A 341 -9.93 0.69 2.26
CA ASN A 341 -8.93 0.75 3.30
C ASN A 341 -9.53 1.39 4.56
N VAL A 342 -9.10 0.92 5.71
CA VAL A 342 -9.41 1.52 7.00
C VAL A 342 -8.15 2.22 7.51
N VAL A 343 -8.17 3.55 7.55
CA VAL A 343 -7.11 4.37 8.13
C VAL A 343 -7.62 4.95 9.45
N GLN A 344 -6.91 4.67 10.52
CA GLN A 344 -7.32 5.10 11.85
C GLN A 344 -6.15 5.59 12.70
N ASN A 345 -6.36 6.70 13.41
CA ASN A 345 -5.34 7.32 14.26
C ASN A 345 -4.08 7.68 13.47
N CYS A 346 -4.21 8.62 12.56
CA CYS A 346 -3.09 9.15 11.81
C CYS A 346 -2.71 10.54 12.31
N VAL A 347 -1.42 10.79 12.53
CA VAL A 347 -0.95 12.08 13.04
C VAL A 347 -1.27 13.22 12.09
N GLU A 348 -1.14 13.00 10.80
CA GLU A 348 -1.41 14.00 9.76
C GLU A 348 -2.53 13.53 8.82
N THR A 349 -2.19 13.19 7.60
CA THR A 349 -3.14 12.89 6.53
C THR A 349 -3.47 11.39 6.47
N GLY A 350 -4.72 11.06 6.20
CA GLY A 350 -5.10 9.66 6.02
C GLY A 350 -4.67 9.12 4.66
N ILE A 351 -5.14 9.73 3.58
CA ILE A 351 -4.82 9.34 2.20
C ILE A 351 -4.33 10.58 1.44
N GLU A 352 -3.19 10.49 0.79
CA GLU A 352 -2.60 11.60 0.04
C GLU A 352 -2.01 11.12 -1.28
N GLY A 353 -2.44 11.67 -2.39
CA GLY A 353 -1.85 11.31 -3.68
C GLY A 353 -2.65 11.72 -4.92
N PRO A 354 -2.05 11.56 -6.11
CA PRO A 354 -2.67 11.81 -7.40
C PRO A 354 -3.37 10.56 -7.95
N TYR A 355 -4.15 9.87 -7.12
CA TYR A 355 -4.87 8.65 -7.49
C TYR A 355 -6.04 8.95 -8.43
N GLU A 356 -6.34 8.04 -9.35
CA GLU A 356 -7.50 8.19 -10.22
C GLU A 356 -8.81 7.86 -9.51
N LEU A 357 -8.84 6.84 -8.65
CA LEU A 357 -10.04 6.47 -7.91
C LEU A 357 -9.73 6.17 -6.44
N VAL A 358 -10.35 6.94 -5.53
CA VAL A 358 -10.34 6.73 -4.08
C VAL A 358 -11.77 6.40 -3.65
N TYR A 359 -12.02 5.11 -3.33
CA TYR A 359 -13.35 4.56 -3.29
C TYR A 359 -13.64 3.76 -2.01
N HIS A 360 -14.73 4.10 -1.31
CA HIS A 360 -15.19 3.37 -0.11
C HIS A 360 -14.15 3.20 1.02
N ASN A 361 -13.21 4.12 1.16
CA ASN A 361 -12.29 4.06 2.28
C ASN A 361 -12.94 4.62 3.56
N THR A 362 -12.49 4.13 4.71
CA THR A 362 -12.85 4.67 6.02
C THR A 362 -11.62 5.34 6.62
N VAL A 363 -11.69 6.65 6.82
CA VAL A 363 -10.61 7.47 7.38
C VAL A 363 -11.08 8.10 8.67
N LYS A 364 -10.47 7.70 9.82
CA LYS A 364 -10.89 8.14 11.15
C LYS A 364 -9.74 8.68 11.99
N ASN A 365 -10.04 9.68 12.81
CA ASN A 365 -9.10 10.26 13.77
C ASN A 365 -7.77 10.66 13.13
N THR A 366 -7.83 11.46 12.05
CA THR A 366 -6.65 12.06 11.46
C THR A 366 -6.39 13.45 12.02
N GLY A 367 -5.14 13.91 11.97
CA GLY A 367 -4.76 15.25 12.41
C GLY A 367 -4.86 15.48 13.93
N GLU A 368 -4.73 14.45 14.74
CA GLU A 368 -4.89 14.52 16.20
C GLU A 368 -3.72 15.22 16.91
N ASN A 369 -2.54 15.24 16.31
CA ASN A 369 -1.37 15.82 16.96
C ASN A 369 -1.33 17.35 16.81
N SER A 370 -1.11 18.03 17.94
CA SER A 370 -0.99 19.49 18.00
C SER A 370 0.15 20.07 17.14
N VAL A 371 1.18 19.29 16.84
CA VAL A 371 2.34 19.74 16.04
C VAL A 371 2.00 19.79 14.56
N ALA A 372 1.34 18.79 14.02
CA ALA A 372 0.87 18.78 12.62
C ALA A 372 -0.10 19.94 12.33
N ARG A 373 -0.83 20.41 13.34
CA ARG A 373 -1.73 21.57 13.25
C ARG A 373 -1.01 22.89 12.93
N TYR A 374 0.29 22.99 13.22
CA TYR A 374 1.07 24.19 12.90
C TYR A 374 1.58 24.20 11.47
N THR A 375 1.66 23.06 10.81
CA THR A 375 2.18 22.94 9.44
C THR A 375 1.08 23.04 8.36
N GLY A 376 -0.19 23.00 8.75
CA GLY A 376 -1.32 23.11 7.81
C GLY A 376 -1.70 21.84 7.06
N SER A 377 -1.08 20.70 7.37
CA SER A 377 -1.30 19.41 6.70
C SER A 377 -2.09 18.47 7.61
N THR A 378 -3.36 18.75 7.84
CA THR A 378 -4.22 17.94 8.71
C THR A 378 -5.53 17.58 8.04
N GLU A 379 -5.42 17.12 6.83
CA GLU A 379 -6.55 16.67 6.04
C GLU A 379 -6.78 15.16 6.20
N ALA A 380 -8.03 14.73 6.12
CA ALA A 380 -8.29 13.29 6.05
C ALA A 380 -7.85 12.73 4.68
N ILE A 381 -8.20 13.45 3.60
CA ILE A 381 -7.78 13.11 2.24
C ILE A 381 -7.20 14.37 1.57
N TYR A 382 -5.91 14.30 1.19
CA TYR A 382 -5.24 15.35 0.42
C TYR A 382 -5.13 14.96 -1.05
N ILE A 383 -5.77 15.74 -1.90
CA ILE A 383 -5.87 15.52 -3.34
C ILE A 383 -4.68 16.19 -4.04
N LYS A 384 -3.73 15.42 -4.55
CA LYS A 384 -2.71 15.94 -5.46
C LYS A 384 -3.28 16.00 -6.86
N LEU A 385 -3.58 17.21 -7.33
CA LEU A 385 -4.21 17.42 -8.63
C LEU A 385 -3.30 16.98 -9.78
N THR A 386 -3.90 16.43 -10.83
CA THR A 386 -3.19 16.00 -12.05
C THR A 386 -3.82 16.60 -13.33
N THR A 387 -2.98 16.79 -14.34
CA THR A 387 -3.39 17.25 -15.67
C THR A 387 -3.78 16.10 -16.61
N GLU A 388 -3.62 14.85 -16.18
CA GLU A 388 -3.73 13.69 -17.05
C GLU A 388 -5.12 13.06 -17.08
N PHE A 389 -5.79 12.98 -15.94
CA PHE A 389 -7.12 12.36 -15.81
C PHE A 389 -7.99 13.07 -14.78
N GLU A 390 -9.27 12.76 -14.80
CA GLU A 390 -10.22 13.19 -13.77
C GLU A 390 -10.08 12.29 -12.54
N GLN A 391 -10.03 12.89 -11.35
CA GLN A 391 -9.86 12.18 -10.09
C GLN A 391 -11.21 11.99 -9.39
N LYS A 392 -11.47 10.80 -8.88
CA LYS A 392 -12.75 10.41 -8.34
C LYS A 392 -12.62 9.97 -6.87
N TYR A 393 -13.32 10.65 -5.97
CA TYR A 393 -13.37 10.40 -4.53
C TYR A 393 -14.81 10.07 -4.16
N ILE A 394 -15.15 8.77 -4.09
CA ILE A 394 -16.53 8.31 -4.07
C ILE A 394 -16.81 7.39 -2.88
N GLY A 395 -17.90 7.63 -2.16
CA GLY A 395 -18.41 6.73 -1.12
C GLY A 395 -17.51 6.58 0.11
N ASN A 396 -16.54 7.48 0.33
CA ASN A 396 -15.65 7.38 1.48
C ASN A 396 -16.36 7.82 2.77
N THR A 397 -16.01 7.20 3.89
CA THR A 397 -16.44 7.60 5.23
C THR A 397 -15.28 8.27 5.95
N ILE A 398 -15.47 9.54 6.31
CA ILE A 398 -14.44 10.39 6.90
C ILE A 398 -14.92 10.93 8.24
N GLU A 399 -14.11 10.74 9.27
CA GLU A 399 -14.29 11.30 10.59
C GLU A 399 -12.93 11.84 11.06
N THR A 400 -12.75 13.15 11.05
CA THR A 400 -11.45 13.77 11.30
C THR A 400 -11.51 14.86 12.35
N ARG A 401 -10.44 15.00 13.11
CA ARG A 401 -10.17 16.12 14.01
C ARG A 401 -9.27 17.18 13.38
N GLY A 402 -8.82 16.94 12.16
CA GLY A 402 -8.00 17.86 11.39
C GLY A 402 -8.73 19.12 10.94
N LEU A 403 -8.14 19.81 10.00
CA LEU A 403 -8.70 21.06 9.47
C LEU A 403 -9.72 20.83 8.36
N ARG A 404 -9.58 19.73 7.59
CA ARG A 404 -10.40 19.45 6.42
C ARG A 404 -10.65 17.96 6.24
N CYS A 405 -11.81 17.64 5.68
CA CYS A 405 -12.08 16.27 5.22
C CYS A 405 -11.37 16.00 3.88
N PHE A 406 -11.55 16.90 2.93
CA PHE A 406 -10.85 16.90 1.65
C PHE A 406 -10.13 18.22 1.43
N SER A 407 -8.92 18.18 0.91
CA SER A 407 -8.27 19.38 0.42
C SER A 407 -7.37 19.13 -0.77
N SER A 408 -7.14 20.18 -1.55
CA SER A 408 -6.08 20.24 -2.55
C SER A 408 -5.44 21.61 -2.54
N TYR A 409 -4.14 21.68 -2.82
CA TYR A 409 -3.44 22.93 -3.01
C TYR A 409 -2.44 22.80 -4.16
N SER A 410 -2.49 23.76 -5.10
CA SER A 410 -1.49 23.91 -6.13
C SER A 410 -1.34 25.37 -6.55
N ASN A 411 -0.10 25.86 -6.52
CA ASN A 411 0.29 27.18 -7.00
C ASN A 411 0.83 27.16 -8.45
N ARG A 412 0.81 26.00 -9.13
CA ARG A 412 1.27 25.85 -10.51
C ARG A 412 0.29 26.48 -11.49
N ASP A 413 0.78 26.85 -12.67
CA ASP A 413 -0.05 27.37 -13.76
C ASP A 413 -0.71 26.28 -14.61
N ASP A 414 -0.62 25.04 -14.17
CA ASP A 414 -1.19 23.89 -14.85
C ASP A 414 -2.72 23.97 -14.88
N GLU A 415 -3.33 23.46 -15.95
CA GLU A 415 -4.77 23.30 -16.06
C GLU A 415 -5.16 21.85 -15.75
N TYR A 416 -5.72 21.62 -14.57
CA TYR A 416 -6.09 20.29 -14.09
C TYR A 416 -7.37 19.77 -14.77
N LYS A 417 -7.48 18.45 -14.96
CA LYS A 417 -8.62 17.82 -15.65
C LYS A 417 -9.92 17.97 -14.88
N GLY A 418 -9.91 17.63 -13.61
CA GLY A 418 -11.11 17.75 -12.78
C GLY A 418 -11.15 16.78 -11.63
N ILE A 419 -12.10 17.03 -10.73
CA ILE A 419 -12.36 16.22 -9.55
C ILE A 419 -13.85 15.96 -9.36
N TYR A 420 -14.13 14.75 -8.87
CA TYR A 420 -15.46 14.34 -8.40
C TYR A 420 -15.35 13.94 -6.93
N ILE A 421 -16.18 14.51 -6.08
CA ILE A 421 -16.33 14.17 -4.65
C ILE A 421 -17.80 13.80 -4.44
N LEU A 422 -18.12 12.51 -4.53
CA LEU A 422 -19.50 12.02 -4.61
C LEU A 422 -19.84 11.04 -3.49
N ASN A 423 -21.04 11.14 -2.95
CA ASN A 423 -21.63 10.17 -2.03
C ASN A 423 -20.77 9.88 -0.78
N ASN A 424 -19.90 10.81 -0.36
CA ASN A 424 -19.08 10.61 0.82
C ASN A 424 -19.86 10.98 2.09
N SER A 425 -19.59 10.27 3.18
CA SER A 425 -20.03 10.63 4.52
C SER A 425 -18.89 11.32 5.26
N VAL A 426 -19.03 12.58 5.61
CA VAL A 426 -17.98 13.37 6.23
C VAL A 426 -18.42 13.87 7.60
N ASN A 427 -17.51 13.81 8.57
CA ASN A 427 -17.70 14.37 9.90
C ASN A 427 -16.40 15.06 10.34
N LEU A 428 -16.45 16.38 10.34
CA LEU A 428 -15.38 17.21 10.90
C LEU A 428 -15.67 17.45 12.38
N GLU A 429 -15.07 16.65 13.25
CA GLU A 429 -15.27 16.75 14.69
C GLU A 429 -14.89 18.13 15.23
N ASN A 430 -15.75 18.66 16.06
CA ASN A 430 -15.53 19.95 16.70
C ASN A 430 -14.50 19.76 17.82
N THR A 431 -13.23 19.97 17.52
CA THR A 431 -12.20 20.01 18.54
C THR A 431 -12.10 21.41 19.14
N ASP A 432 -11.76 21.46 20.41
CA ASP A 432 -11.63 22.62 21.26
C ASP A 432 -11.20 23.90 20.52
N ALA A 433 -11.97 24.97 20.71
CA ALA A 433 -11.68 26.30 20.18
C ALA A 433 -10.35 26.92 20.67
N SER A 434 -9.65 26.21 21.58
CA SER A 434 -8.35 26.62 22.12
C SER A 434 -7.19 26.46 21.13
N ILE A 435 -7.42 25.76 19.99
CA ILE A 435 -6.41 25.65 18.95
C ILE A 435 -6.54 26.87 18.04
N ALA A 436 -5.80 27.91 18.39
CA ALA A 436 -5.63 29.10 17.56
C ALA A 436 -4.80 28.75 16.32
N CYS A 437 -5.39 28.05 15.36
CA CYS A 437 -4.78 28.01 14.04
C CYS A 437 -5.38 29.14 13.19
N ASN A 438 -4.51 29.85 12.49
CA ASN A 438 -4.88 30.90 11.53
C ASN A 438 -5.58 30.34 10.27
N TYR A 439 -5.88 29.03 10.26
CA TYR A 439 -6.45 28.34 9.11
C TYR A 439 -7.96 28.15 9.26
N THR A 440 -8.66 28.36 8.17
CA THR A 440 -10.11 28.14 8.11
C THR A 440 -10.39 26.64 8.04
N ARG A 441 -11.28 26.17 8.91
CA ARG A 441 -11.83 24.82 8.84
C ARG A 441 -12.87 24.72 7.73
N SER A 442 -12.83 23.65 6.96
CA SER A 442 -13.81 23.34 5.92
C SER A 442 -13.95 21.85 5.72
N ASP A 443 -15.10 21.39 5.25
CA ASP A 443 -15.24 20.00 4.83
C ASP A 443 -14.42 19.74 3.57
N ILE A 444 -14.48 20.66 2.60
CA ILE A 444 -13.80 20.56 1.32
C ILE A 444 -13.13 21.88 0.98
N GLU A 445 -11.84 21.85 0.65
CA GLU A 445 -11.09 23.00 0.16
C GLU A 445 -10.31 22.65 -1.09
N ILE A 446 -10.62 23.31 -2.20
CA ILE A 446 -9.93 23.18 -3.48
C ILE A 446 -9.24 24.50 -3.79
N ASN A 447 -7.91 24.50 -3.84
CA ASN A 447 -7.11 25.68 -4.10
C ASN A 447 -6.13 25.41 -5.24
N CYS A 448 -6.45 25.93 -6.42
CA CYS A 448 -5.60 25.81 -7.61
C CYS A 448 -5.93 26.92 -8.59
N LYS A 449 -5.00 27.28 -9.49
CA LYS A 449 -5.21 28.36 -10.44
C LYS A 449 -6.26 28.01 -11.49
N LYS A 450 -6.19 26.82 -12.05
CA LYS A 450 -7.04 26.37 -13.15
C LYS A 450 -7.45 24.91 -13.00
N ILE A 451 -8.73 24.64 -13.09
CA ILE A 451 -9.31 23.28 -13.09
C ILE A 451 -10.56 23.24 -13.95
N LYS A 452 -10.63 22.29 -14.88
CA LYS A 452 -11.73 22.26 -15.88
C LYS A 452 -13.06 21.84 -15.26
N LYS A 453 -13.04 20.92 -14.30
CA LYS A 453 -14.26 20.34 -13.76
C LYS A 453 -14.20 20.15 -12.25
N ILE A 454 -15.28 20.55 -11.56
CA ILE A 454 -15.52 20.25 -10.16
C ILE A 454 -16.95 19.74 -9.99
N VAL A 455 -17.10 18.54 -9.42
CA VAL A 455 -18.40 17.97 -9.08
C VAL A 455 -18.37 17.50 -7.63
N ILE A 456 -19.19 18.11 -6.78
CA ILE A 456 -19.29 17.82 -5.35
C ILE A 456 -20.76 17.56 -5.01
N GLU A 457 -21.18 16.30 -5.02
CA GLU A 457 -22.59 15.98 -4.93
C GLU A 457 -22.88 14.83 -3.95
N ASN A 458 -24.07 14.88 -3.37
CA ASN A 458 -24.63 13.86 -2.49
C ASN A 458 -23.75 13.50 -1.28
N ASN A 459 -22.86 14.40 -0.85
CA ASN A 459 -22.06 14.16 0.35
C ASN A 459 -22.90 14.51 1.60
N THR A 460 -22.81 13.69 2.62
CA THR A 460 -23.60 13.81 3.86
C THR A 460 -22.72 14.18 5.05
N GLY A 461 -23.32 14.72 6.11
CA GLY A 461 -22.62 15.09 7.34
C GLY A 461 -21.81 16.38 7.27
N MET A 462 -21.84 17.10 6.17
CA MET A 462 -21.13 18.36 5.98
C MET A 462 -21.61 19.45 6.93
N MET A 463 -20.71 20.36 7.31
CA MET A 463 -21.03 21.52 8.14
C MET A 463 -22.12 22.38 7.48
N LYS A 464 -23.02 22.91 8.31
CA LYS A 464 -24.12 23.79 7.86
C LYS A 464 -23.71 25.26 7.80
N ASP A 465 -22.47 25.54 7.50
CA ASP A 465 -22.00 26.91 7.41
C ASP A 465 -21.46 27.27 6.02
N LYS A 466 -21.16 28.56 5.81
CA LYS A 466 -20.67 29.07 4.53
C LYS A 466 -19.26 28.63 4.18
N LYS A 467 -18.58 27.96 5.10
CA LYS A 467 -17.18 27.50 4.96
C LYS A 467 -17.07 26.01 4.69
N SER A 468 -18.20 25.33 4.54
CA SER A 468 -18.22 23.89 4.27
C SER A 468 -17.45 23.53 3.00
N VAL A 469 -17.61 24.30 1.93
CA VAL A 469 -16.88 24.13 0.66
C VAL A 469 -16.22 25.44 0.26
N ASN A 470 -14.91 25.42 0.11
CA ASN A 470 -14.10 26.55 -0.37
C ASN A 470 -13.40 26.19 -1.67
N ILE A 471 -13.54 27.02 -2.69
CA ILE A 471 -12.88 26.84 -3.98
C ILE A 471 -12.20 28.15 -4.35
N TYR A 472 -10.90 28.05 -4.65
CA TYR A 472 -10.05 29.17 -5.03
C TYR A 472 -9.44 28.90 -6.39
N THR A 473 -9.70 29.78 -7.37
CA THR A 473 -9.13 29.74 -8.73
C THR A 473 -8.65 31.13 -9.14
N ASP A 474 -7.89 31.21 -10.22
CA ASP A 474 -7.43 32.47 -10.78
C ASP A 474 -8.63 33.36 -11.19
N LYS A 475 -8.43 34.67 -11.07
CA LYS A 475 -9.42 35.66 -11.47
C LYS A 475 -9.75 35.54 -12.96
N GLY A 476 -11.06 35.37 -13.23
CA GLY A 476 -11.55 35.28 -14.61
C GLY A 476 -11.39 33.92 -15.27
N TYR A 477 -10.84 32.94 -14.57
CA TYR A 477 -10.84 31.54 -15.06
C TYR A 477 -12.27 30.99 -15.07
N VAL A 478 -12.67 30.38 -16.18
CA VAL A 478 -13.98 29.77 -16.37
C VAL A 478 -13.81 28.25 -16.46
N MET A 479 -14.47 27.52 -15.57
CA MET A 479 -14.50 26.05 -15.60
C MET A 479 -15.41 25.56 -16.72
N ASP A 480 -15.07 24.44 -17.35
CA ASP A 480 -15.90 23.80 -18.36
C ASP A 480 -17.20 23.27 -17.74
N TYR A 481 -17.10 22.72 -16.53
CA TYR A 481 -18.25 22.20 -15.79
C TYR A 481 -18.07 22.39 -14.28
N PHE A 482 -19.16 22.77 -13.63
CA PHE A 482 -19.18 23.00 -12.22
C PHE A 482 -20.54 22.64 -11.62
N SER A 483 -20.55 21.71 -10.65
CA SER A 483 -21.76 21.32 -9.93
C SER A 483 -21.47 21.08 -8.46
N ILE A 484 -22.32 21.66 -7.58
CA ILE A 484 -22.31 21.35 -6.14
C ILE A 484 -23.75 21.16 -5.68
N HIS A 485 -24.03 19.94 -5.23
CA HIS A 485 -25.34 19.59 -4.71
C HIS A 485 -25.23 18.59 -3.57
N ASN A 486 -25.36 19.05 -2.32
CA ASN A 486 -25.29 18.19 -1.15
C ASN A 486 -26.54 18.30 -0.27
N PRO A 487 -27.12 17.22 0.24
CA PRO A 487 -28.37 17.22 1.00
C PRO A 487 -28.38 18.12 2.24
N CYS A 488 -27.26 18.26 2.93
CA CYS A 488 -27.14 19.11 4.10
C CYS A 488 -27.17 20.61 3.77
N MET A 489 -26.97 20.98 2.53
CA MET A 489 -27.05 22.39 2.05
C MET A 489 -28.47 22.80 1.65
N ILE A 490 -29.37 21.84 1.42
CA ILE A 490 -30.74 22.13 0.92
C ILE A 490 -31.60 22.83 1.95
N GLY A 491 -31.37 22.64 3.25
CA GLY A 491 -32.23 23.17 4.30
C GLY A 491 -31.88 24.61 4.80
N SER A 492 -30.75 25.16 4.39
CA SER A 492 -30.24 26.42 4.99
C SER A 492 -29.74 27.47 4.00
N VAL A 493 -29.79 27.21 2.70
CA VAL A 493 -29.24 28.14 1.72
C VAL A 493 -30.31 28.53 0.70
N PRO A 494 -30.93 29.72 0.87
CA PRO A 494 -31.75 30.34 -0.17
C PRO A 494 -30.93 30.52 -1.44
N GLU A 495 -31.56 30.94 -2.54
CA GLU A 495 -30.98 31.25 -3.87
C GLU A 495 -29.57 31.88 -3.91
N LYS A 496 -29.07 32.33 -2.79
CA LYS A 496 -27.71 32.85 -2.54
C LYS A 496 -26.65 31.75 -2.29
N ALA A 497 -26.98 30.50 -2.36
CA ALA A 497 -26.01 29.39 -2.28
C ALA A 497 -24.91 29.41 -3.36
N ARG A 498 -25.13 30.16 -4.41
CA ARG A 498 -24.07 30.55 -5.35
C ARG A 498 -22.87 31.24 -4.68
N TYR A 499 -23.00 31.66 -3.43
CA TYR A 499 -21.97 32.37 -2.66
C TYR A 499 -21.40 31.58 -1.47
N CYS A 500 -21.71 30.30 -1.31
CA CYS A 500 -20.86 29.38 -0.52
C CYS A 500 -19.50 29.15 -1.16
N PHE A 501 -19.33 29.68 -2.35
CA PHE A 501 -18.09 29.78 -3.09
C PHE A 501 -17.43 31.10 -2.76
N ASN A 502 -16.43 31.11 -1.89
CA ASN A 502 -15.41 32.11 -2.04
C ASN A 502 -14.61 31.73 -3.30
N ILE A 503 -15.18 32.03 -4.47
CA ILE A 503 -14.34 32.22 -5.66
C ILE A 503 -13.65 33.54 -5.38
N ASN A 504 -12.59 33.51 -4.60
CA ASN A 504 -11.70 34.66 -4.45
C ASN A 504 -10.93 34.77 -5.74
N ASN A 505 -11.49 35.53 -6.65
CA ASN A 505 -10.81 36.10 -7.79
C ASN A 505 -9.81 37.14 -7.25
N ASN A 506 -8.63 36.71 -6.80
CA ASN A 506 -7.51 37.61 -6.51
C ASN A 506 -6.88 38.13 -7.80
#